data_8e2e7f8aaf9469fae5328ea5630fafb4
#
_entry.id   8e2e7f8aaf9469fae5328ea5630fafb4
#
_cell.length_a   1.000
_cell.length_b   1.000
_cell.length_c   1.000
_cell.angle_alpha   90.00
_cell.angle_beta   90.00
_cell.angle_gamma   90.00
#
_symmetry.space_group_name_H-M   'P 1'
#
loop_
_entity.id
_entity.type
_entity.pdbx_description
1 polymer ?
#
loop_
_entity_poly.entity_id
_entity_poly.type
_entity_poly.pdbx_seq_one_letter_code
_entity_poly.pdbx_strand_id
1 'polypeptide(L)'
;MNRLFDFSVEQEVIQVNYRYSLGHSLGESFLSNDKVYSYINIPKNASSAAKEIFHEWTPANFQNVQDRPTGEYIVILRDPTARWISAMAEYLVGKYSTLGPKNNGLDDQEIYKILDSIVFKNLLFDFVVFDGHSLPQCWFLQNLKIDNIKFFYFDETTFDRICAHTNVYKPNNRPVNASMGINKKQIIVKYLKELTSTDPKLQKIIDIHYYADHKLLDLVKL
;
A
#
# COMPACT_ATOMS: atom_id res chain seq x y z
N MET A 1 19.28 -11.46 -18.66
CA MET A 1 19.97 -10.63 -17.63
C MET A 1 19.06 -10.54 -16.41
N ASN A 2 19.40 -11.21 -15.30
CA ASN A 2 18.56 -11.23 -14.09
C ASN A 2 18.61 -9.85 -13.42
N ARG A 3 17.66 -8.98 -13.70
CA ARG A 3 17.55 -7.69 -13.03
C ARG A 3 16.91 -7.92 -11.65
N LEU A 4 17.71 -7.79 -10.60
CA LEU A 4 17.21 -7.61 -9.24
C LEU A 4 16.83 -6.14 -9.04
N PHE A 5 15.81 -5.88 -8.24
CA PHE A 5 15.56 -4.52 -7.75
C PHE A 5 16.72 -4.11 -6.84
N ASP A 6 17.46 -3.08 -7.24
CA ASP A 6 18.51 -2.48 -6.41
C ASP A 6 17.97 -1.19 -5.79
N PHE A 7 17.78 -1.22 -4.47
CA PHE A 7 17.26 -0.12 -3.66
C PHE A 7 18.33 0.54 -2.80
N SER A 8 19.60 0.35 -3.12
CA SER A 8 20.71 0.82 -2.29
C SER A 8 20.66 2.33 -1.99
N VAL A 9 20.20 3.15 -2.94
CA VAL A 9 20.08 4.60 -2.77
C VAL A 9 18.91 5.00 -1.86
N GLU A 10 17.86 4.16 -1.80
CA GLU A 10 16.65 4.45 -1.03
C GLU A 10 16.75 3.97 0.41
N GLN A 11 17.60 3.00 0.69
CA GLN A 11 17.81 2.49 2.05
C GLN A 11 18.32 3.59 2.99
N GLU A 12 19.10 4.54 2.52
CA GLU A 12 19.57 5.64 3.37
C GLU A 12 18.45 6.59 3.78
N VAL A 13 17.53 6.93 2.88
CA VAL A 13 16.39 7.80 3.17
C VAL A 13 15.37 7.10 4.07
N ILE A 14 15.18 5.79 3.88
CA ILE A 14 14.23 4.97 4.63
C ILE A 14 14.78 4.63 6.03
N GLN A 15 16.07 4.38 6.19
CA GLN A 15 16.69 3.98 7.47
C GLN A 15 16.53 5.03 8.59
N VAL A 16 16.44 6.29 8.27
CA VAL A 16 16.34 7.35 9.30
C VAL A 16 15.05 7.27 10.09
N ASN A 17 13.95 6.82 9.50
CA ASN A 17 12.62 6.77 10.13
C ASN A 17 12.15 5.36 10.49
N TYR A 18 12.92 4.33 10.17
CA TYR A 18 12.50 2.93 10.19
C TYR A 18 12.54 2.22 11.54
N ARG A 19 13.20 2.80 12.54
CA ARG A 19 13.41 2.17 13.85
C ARG A 19 12.14 1.84 14.63
N TYR A 20 10.96 2.32 14.15
CA TYR A 20 9.71 2.24 14.91
C TYR A 20 8.65 1.30 14.34
N SER A 21 8.84 0.68 13.19
CA SER A 21 7.73 -0.03 12.52
C SER A 21 7.96 -1.49 12.13
N LEU A 22 9.04 -2.11 12.53
CA LEU A 22 9.35 -3.51 12.21
C LEU A 22 8.37 -4.56 12.82
N GLY A 23 7.34 -4.11 13.52
CA GLY A 23 6.32 -4.99 14.11
C GLY A 23 5.19 -5.41 13.17
N HIS A 24 5.08 -4.86 11.96
CA HIS A 24 4.08 -5.30 10.98
C HIS A 24 4.73 -6.26 9.99
N SER A 25 4.22 -7.47 9.99
CA SER A 25 4.63 -8.54 9.09
C SER A 25 4.66 -8.05 7.64
N LEU A 26 5.86 -7.91 7.09
CA LEU A 26 6.11 -7.74 5.66
C LEU A 26 5.54 -8.92 4.83
N GLY A 27 4.66 -9.75 5.41
CA GLY A 27 4.52 -11.05 4.85
C GLY A 27 3.19 -11.77 4.95
N GLU A 28 2.06 -11.12 5.15
CA GLU A 28 0.80 -11.81 4.90
C GLU A 28 0.62 -12.00 3.38
N SER A 29 1.34 -12.95 2.83
CA SER A 29 1.26 -13.38 1.44
C SER A 29 0.48 -14.68 1.35
N PHE A 30 0.14 -15.13 0.15
CA PHE A 30 -0.62 -16.35 -0.07
C PHE A 30 0.05 -17.19 -1.14
N LEU A 31 0.12 -18.49 -0.89
CA LEU A 31 0.66 -19.48 -1.81
C LEU A 31 -0.50 -20.34 -2.34
N SER A 32 -0.62 -20.47 -3.66
CA SER A 32 -1.59 -21.38 -4.27
C SER A 32 -1.33 -22.82 -3.82
N ASN A 33 -2.39 -23.63 -3.74
CA ASN A 33 -2.29 -25.00 -3.23
C ASN A 33 -1.38 -25.90 -4.09
N ASP A 34 -1.31 -25.60 -5.40
CA ASP A 34 -0.39 -26.26 -6.36
C ASP A 34 1.02 -25.66 -6.35
N LYS A 35 1.25 -24.60 -5.56
CA LYS A 35 2.51 -23.85 -5.44
C LYS A 35 3.01 -23.20 -6.74
N VAL A 36 2.11 -23.02 -7.71
CA VAL A 36 2.45 -22.35 -9.00
C VAL A 36 2.47 -20.84 -8.81
N TYR A 37 1.57 -20.29 -8.01
CA TYR A 37 1.41 -18.85 -7.80
C TYR A 37 1.65 -18.45 -6.36
N SER A 38 2.21 -17.26 -6.20
CA SER A 38 2.42 -16.62 -4.90
C SER A 38 1.95 -15.17 -4.94
N TYR A 39 0.94 -14.82 -4.18
CA TYR A 39 0.50 -13.43 -4.06
C TYR A 39 1.34 -12.69 -3.02
N ILE A 40 2.00 -11.61 -3.43
CA ILE A 40 2.72 -10.71 -2.53
C ILE A 40 1.78 -9.61 -2.04
N ASN A 41 1.49 -9.66 -0.76
CA ASN A 41 0.61 -8.67 -0.15
C ASN A 41 1.34 -7.37 0.14
N ILE A 42 1.05 -6.34 -0.64
CA ILE A 42 1.51 -4.97 -0.39
C ILE A 42 0.39 -4.21 0.30
N PRO A 43 0.59 -3.70 1.53
CA PRO A 43 -0.42 -2.92 2.23
C PRO A 43 -0.93 -1.75 1.38
N LYS A 44 -2.23 -1.50 1.42
CA LYS A 44 -2.94 -0.45 0.66
C LYS A 44 -3.03 -0.67 -0.86
N ASN A 45 -2.57 -1.81 -1.35
CA ASN A 45 -2.80 -2.26 -2.72
C ASN A 45 -3.97 -3.24 -2.79
N ALA A 46 -5.12 -2.86 -2.23
CA ALA A 46 -6.33 -3.69 -2.13
C ALA A 46 -6.14 -5.02 -1.35
N SER A 47 -5.24 -5.05 -0.38
CA SER A 47 -4.90 -6.24 0.41
C SER A 47 -6.09 -6.92 1.07
N SER A 48 -7.10 -6.18 1.53
CA SER A 48 -8.33 -6.77 2.12
C SER A 48 -9.13 -7.55 1.09
N ALA A 49 -9.28 -7.03 -0.12
CA ALA A 49 -9.98 -7.71 -1.21
C ALA A 49 -9.18 -8.92 -1.72
N ALA A 50 -7.85 -8.81 -1.78
CA ALA A 50 -6.98 -9.91 -2.14
C ALA A 50 -7.09 -11.07 -1.13
N LYS A 51 -7.17 -10.79 0.18
CA LYS A 51 -7.39 -11.80 1.21
C LYS A 51 -8.72 -12.56 1.03
N GLU A 52 -9.76 -11.89 0.56
CA GLU A 52 -11.05 -12.54 0.28
C GLU A 52 -10.97 -13.44 -0.96
N ILE A 53 -10.22 -13.05 -1.98
CA ILE A 53 -10.06 -13.83 -3.22
C ILE A 53 -9.16 -15.04 -2.99
N PHE A 54 -8.05 -14.84 -2.28
CA PHE A 54 -7.08 -15.88 -2.01
C PHE A 54 -7.32 -16.61 -0.68
N HIS A 55 -8.55 -16.56 -0.13
CA HIS A 55 -8.87 -17.18 1.17
C HIS A 55 -8.64 -18.69 1.22
N GLU A 56 -8.71 -19.38 0.07
CA GLU A 56 -8.43 -20.81 -0.05
C GLU A 56 -6.94 -21.15 -0.23
N TRP A 57 -6.10 -20.11 -0.48
CA TRP A 57 -4.67 -20.29 -0.58
C TRP A 57 -4.03 -20.38 0.80
N THR A 58 -2.89 -21.06 0.86
CA THR A 58 -2.16 -21.18 2.13
C THR A 58 -1.52 -19.85 2.49
N PRO A 59 -1.80 -19.28 3.68
CA PRO A 59 -1.08 -18.11 4.17
C PRO A 59 0.43 -18.41 4.25
N ALA A 60 1.24 -17.50 3.74
CA ALA A 60 2.68 -17.67 3.66
C ALA A 60 3.39 -16.39 4.10
N ASN A 61 4.55 -16.56 4.73
CA ASN A 61 5.43 -15.46 5.10
C ASN A 61 6.70 -15.54 4.25
N PHE A 62 6.89 -14.56 3.36
CA PHE A 62 8.04 -14.50 2.47
C PHE A 62 9.13 -13.53 2.95
N GLN A 63 9.25 -13.30 4.24
CA GLN A 63 10.28 -12.43 4.82
C GLN A 63 11.69 -12.95 4.53
N ASN A 64 11.88 -14.27 4.55
CA ASN A 64 13.15 -14.87 4.19
C ASN A 64 13.18 -15.23 2.71
N VAL A 65 14.23 -14.81 2.01
CA VAL A 65 14.42 -15.13 0.58
C VAL A 65 14.44 -16.64 0.33
N GLN A 66 14.95 -17.41 1.30
CA GLN A 66 15.07 -18.86 1.22
C GLN A 66 13.72 -19.60 1.27
N ASP A 67 12.73 -18.99 1.90
CA ASP A 67 11.39 -19.57 2.05
C ASP A 67 10.46 -19.22 0.88
N ARG A 68 10.96 -18.47 -0.10
CA ARG A 68 10.17 -18.01 -1.24
C ARG A 68 9.99 -19.12 -2.26
N PRO A 69 8.73 -19.38 -2.68
CA PRO A 69 8.45 -20.39 -3.69
C PRO A 69 9.09 -20.02 -5.04
N THR A 70 9.30 -21.03 -5.87
CA THR A 70 9.93 -20.88 -7.20
C THR A 70 8.95 -20.50 -8.31
N GLY A 71 7.66 -20.43 -8.00
CA GLY A 71 6.59 -20.12 -8.95
C GLY A 71 6.52 -18.64 -9.35
N GLU A 72 5.44 -18.29 -10.05
CA GLU A 72 5.18 -16.93 -10.48
C GLU A 72 4.62 -16.10 -9.31
N TYR A 73 5.11 -14.88 -9.14
CA TYR A 73 4.62 -13.95 -8.13
C TYR A 73 3.54 -13.04 -8.72
N ILE A 74 2.40 -12.96 -8.05
CA ILE A 74 1.32 -12.04 -8.37
C ILE A 74 1.47 -10.80 -7.51
N VAL A 75 1.57 -9.63 -8.14
CA VAL A 75 1.76 -8.35 -7.45
C VAL A 75 0.76 -7.34 -7.98
N ILE A 76 0.01 -6.71 -7.07
CA ILE A 76 -0.85 -5.57 -7.40
C ILE A 76 -0.07 -4.30 -7.11
N LEU A 77 0.09 -3.44 -8.12
CA LEU A 77 0.67 -2.11 -7.98
C LEU A 77 -0.42 -1.05 -8.03
N ARG A 78 -0.20 0.03 -7.33
CA ARG A 78 -1.10 1.17 -7.25
C ARG A 78 -0.32 2.46 -7.44
N ASP A 79 -1.00 3.52 -7.89
CA ASP A 79 -0.44 4.87 -7.89
C ASP A 79 0.12 5.22 -6.50
N PRO A 80 1.40 5.65 -6.39
CA PRO A 80 2.06 5.87 -5.11
C PRO A 80 1.40 6.96 -4.27
N THR A 81 0.96 8.05 -4.87
CA THR A 81 0.26 9.14 -4.17
C THR A 81 -1.09 8.67 -3.63
N ALA A 82 -1.89 7.97 -4.45
CA ALA A 82 -3.17 7.42 -4.02
C ALA A 82 -3.00 6.37 -2.90
N ARG A 83 -1.91 5.61 -2.95
CA ARG A 83 -1.56 4.65 -1.91
C ARG A 83 -1.18 5.35 -0.62
N TRP A 84 -0.32 6.38 -0.68
CA TRP A 84 0.07 7.20 0.47
C TRP A 84 -1.15 7.84 1.14
N ILE A 85 -2.04 8.45 0.37
CA ILE A 85 -3.29 9.04 0.87
C ILE A 85 -4.12 8.01 1.63
N SER A 86 -4.26 6.80 1.08
CA SER A 86 -5.01 5.72 1.72
C SER A 86 -4.36 5.24 3.03
N ALA A 87 -3.04 5.20 3.08
CA ALA A 87 -2.26 4.81 4.25
C ALA A 87 -2.34 5.89 5.34
N MET A 88 -2.13 7.15 4.96
CA MET A 88 -2.20 8.29 5.88
C MET A 88 -3.59 8.43 6.49
N ALA A 89 -4.65 8.32 5.70
CA ALA A 89 -6.02 8.40 6.21
C ALA A 89 -6.31 7.30 7.25
N GLU A 90 -5.80 6.09 7.05
CA GLU A 90 -5.95 5.01 8.02
C GLU A 90 -5.13 5.23 9.29
N TYR A 91 -3.90 5.69 9.13
CA TYR A 91 -3.06 6.07 10.27
C TYR A 91 -3.72 7.15 11.13
N LEU A 92 -4.25 8.20 10.51
CA LEU A 92 -4.90 9.31 11.20
C LEU A 92 -6.14 8.86 11.97
N VAL A 93 -6.98 8.03 11.36
CA VAL A 93 -8.18 7.49 12.02
C VAL A 93 -7.81 6.47 13.11
N GLY A 94 -6.76 5.69 12.91
CA GLY A 94 -6.41 4.60 13.82
C GLY A 94 -5.48 4.99 14.97
N LYS A 95 -4.54 5.90 14.73
CA LYS A 95 -3.41 6.15 15.65
C LYS A 95 -3.21 7.62 16.04
N TYR A 96 -3.65 8.57 15.20
CA TYR A 96 -3.45 9.98 15.51
C TYR A 96 -4.35 10.43 16.66
N SER A 97 -3.77 10.94 17.75
CA SER A 97 -4.49 11.20 19.01
C SER A 97 -5.72 12.09 18.84
N THR A 98 -5.66 13.08 17.97
CA THR A 98 -6.74 14.07 17.76
C THR A 98 -7.84 13.56 16.83
N LEU A 99 -7.54 12.68 15.89
CA LEU A 99 -8.48 12.11 14.91
C LEU A 99 -8.77 10.61 15.16
N GLY A 100 -8.14 10.01 16.15
CA GLY A 100 -8.23 8.59 16.45
C GLY A 100 -9.56 8.17 17.09
N PRO A 101 -9.66 6.89 17.51
CA PRO A 101 -10.91 6.29 18.00
C PRO A 101 -11.51 6.98 19.21
N LYS A 102 -10.68 7.63 20.04
CA LYS A 102 -11.15 8.37 21.23
C LYS A 102 -11.99 9.60 20.90
N ASN A 103 -11.92 10.09 19.66
CA ASN A 103 -12.58 11.30 19.17
C ASN A 103 -13.59 10.98 18.05
N ASN A 104 -14.37 9.91 18.20
CA ASN A 104 -15.35 9.49 17.19
C ASN A 104 -16.57 10.42 17.06
N GLY A 105 -16.77 11.34 18.00
CA GLY A 105 -17.89 12.30 18.01
C GLY A 105 -17.62 13.61 17.27
N LEU A 106 -16.44 13.76 16.63
CA LEU A 106 -16.14 14.98 15.88
C LEU A 106 -17.07 15.12 14.66
N ASP A 107 -17.61 16.31 14.46
CA ASP A 107 -18.31 16.66 13.24
C ASP A 107 -17.33 16.98 12.07
N ASP A 108 -17.87 17.16 10.88
CA ASP A 108 -17.08 17.42 9.67
C ASP A 108 -16.27 18.71 9.80
N GLN A 109 -16.83 19.76 10.41
CA GLN A 109 -16.17 21.06 10.57
C GLN A 109 -14.99 20.98 11.54
N GLU A 110 -15.16 20.24 12.63
CA GLU A 110 -14.09 19.98 13.60
C GLU A 110 -12.95 19.20 12.97
N ILE A 111 -13.27 18.20 12.14
CA ILE A 111 -12.27 17.44 11.39
C ILE A 111 -11.48 18.35 10.46
N TYR A 112 -12.15 19.17 9.65
CA TYR A 112 -11.48 20.12 8.75
C TYR A 112 -10.62 21.14 9.52
N LYS A 113 -11.08 21.65 10.66
CA LYS A 113 -10.30 22.56 11.51
C LYS A 113 -8.99 21.93 12.01
N ILE A 114 -9.03 20.65 12.37
CA ILE A 114 -7.82 19.91 12.76
C ILE A 114 -6.88 19.75 11.55
N LEU A 115 -7.41 19.34 10.41
CA LEU A 115 -6.64 19.12 9.19
C LEU A 115 -6.00 20.42 8.64
N ASP A 116 -6.66 21.55 8.80
CA ASP A 116 -6.14 22.86 8.38
C ASP A 116 -5.14 23.47 9.36
N SER A 117 -4.97 22.87 10.53
CA SER A 117 -4.03 23.39 11.51
C SER A 117 -2.59 23.32 11.02
N ILE A 118 -1.76 24.31 11.42
CA ILE A 118 -0.35 24.34 11.09
C ILE A 118 0.41 23.12 11.66
N VAL A 119 -0.04 22.63 12.82
CA VAL A 119 0.52 21.45 13.48
C VAL A 119 0.33 20.21 12.61
N PHE A 120 -0.87 20.03 12.04
CA PHE A 120 -1.15 18.91 11.15
C PHE A 120 -0.39 19.02 9.84
N LYS A 121 -0.33 20.22 9.23
CA LYS A 121 0.42 20.44 7.99
C LYS A 121 1.91 20.13 8.18
N ASN A 122 2.50 20.58 9.26
CA ASN A 122 3.89 20.25 9.60
C ASN A 122 4.08 18.74 9.79
N LEU A 123 3.12 18.07 10.45
CA LEU A 123 3.14 16.62 10.62
C LEU A 123 3.23 15.89 9.27
N LEU A 124 2.47 16.31 8.26
CA LEU A 124 2.51 15.67 6.94
C LEU A 124 3.88 15.78 6.26
N PHE A 125 4.59 16.89 6.45
CA PHE A 125 5.93 17.08 5.90
C PHE A 125 6.99 16.25 6.63
N ASP A 126 6.83 16.07 7.94
CA ASP A 126 7.79 15.36 8.78
C ASP A 126 7.59 13.82 8.73
N PHE A 127 6.38 13.37 8.41
CA PHE A 127 5.97 11.97 8.47
C PHE A 127 5.40 11.45 7.14
N VAL A 128 6.14 11.57 6.04
CA VAL A 128 5.77 10.88 4.80
C VAL A 128 5.82 9.36 4.99
N VAL A 129 6.79 8.88 5.79
CA VAL A 129 6.85 7.49 6.25
C VAL A 129 6.48 7.43 7.73
N PHE A 130 5.45 6.68 8.06
CA PHE A 130 4.95 6.56 9.43
C PHE A 130 4.78 5.11 9.90
N ASP A 131 4.55 4.16 8.99
CA ASP A 131 4.52 2.72 9.30
C ASP A 131 4.66 1.88 8.01
N GLY A 132 4.52 0.55 8.12
CA GLY A 132 4.61 -0.38 6.99
C GLY A 132 3.61 -0.11 5.85
N HIS A 133 2.51 0.63 6.11
CA HIS A 133 1.54 0.99 5.10
C HIS A 133 2.01 2.10 4.16
N SER A 134 2.96 2.92 4.62
CA SER A 134 3.53 4.04 3.86
C SER A 134 4.86 3.71 3.18
N LEU A 135 5.38 2.50 3.35
CA LEU A 135 6.59 2.07 2.68
C LEU A 135 6.43 2.03 1.16
N PRO A 136 7.48 2.34 0.38
CA PRO A 136 7.46 2.11 -1.06
C PRO A 136 7.06 0.68 -1.41
N GLN A 137 6.31 0.50 -2.50
CA GLN A 137 5.84 -0.81 -2.95
C GLN A 137 7.01 -1.73 -3.31
N CYS A 138 8.02 -1.15 -3.94
CA CYS A 138 9.26 -1.82 -4.30
C CYS A 138 9.99 -2.43 -3.08
N TRP A 139 9.79 -1.89 -1.88
CA TRP A 139 10.31 -2.48 -0.65
C TRP A 139 9.85 -3.93 -0.43
N PHE A 140 8.59 -4.23 -0.74
CA PHE A 140 8.02 -5.57 -0.60
C PHE A 140 8.52 -6.56 -1.66
N LEU A 141 9.18 -6.04 -2.70
CA LEU A 141 9.66 -6.82 -3.84
C LEU A 141 11.17 -7.10 -3.77
N GLN A 142 11.84 -6.67 -2.69
CA GLN A 142 13.27 -6.86 -2.53
C GLN A 142 13.67 -8.33 -2.72
N ASN A 143 14.75 -8.54 -3.45
CA ASN A 143 15.32 -9.86 -3.77
C ASN A 143 14.42 -10.78 -4.63
N LEU A 144 13.32 -10.28 -5.20
CA LEU A 144 12.56 -10.99 -6.22
C LEU A 144 13.16 -10.71 -7.60
N LYS A 145 13.14 -11.73 -8.46
CA LYS A 145 13.49 -11.55 -9.87
C LYS A 145 12.28 -10.97 -10.60
N ILE A 146 12.47 -9.86 -11.31
CA ILE A 146 11.39 -9.20 -12.08
C ILE A 146 10.73 -10.16 -13.05
N ASP A 147 11.50 -11.01 -13.71
CA ASP A 147 11.02 -11.96 -14.71
C ASP A 147 10.04 -12.99 -14.15
N ASN A 148 10.04 -13.19 -12.84
CA ASN A 148 9.12 -14.10 -12.15
C ASN A 148 7.89 -13.40 -11.59
N ILE A 149 7.69 -12.10 -11.87
CA ILE A 149 6.60 -11.33 -11.31
C ILE A 149 5.59 -10.96 -12.39
N LYS A 150 4.34 -11.34 -12.19
CA LYS A 150 3.19 -10.84 -12.94
C LYS A 150 2.62 -9.63 -12.22
N PHE A 151 2.76 -8.46 -12.79
CA PHE A 151 2.24 -7.22 -12.26
C PHE A 151 0.83 -6.95 -12.76
N PHE A 152 -0.02 -6.44 -11.86
CA PHE A 152 -1.35 -5.94 -12.15
C PHE A 152 -1.46 -4.51 -11.60
N TYR A 153 -1.76 -3.54 -12.45
CA TYR A 153 -2.06 -2.20 -11.99
C TYR A 153 -3.48 -2.15 -11.42
N PHE A 154 -3.63 -1.53 -10.23
CA PHE A 154 -4.88 -1.49 -9.50
C PHE A 154 -5.91 -0.59 -10.17
N ASP A 155 -6.95 -1.20 -10.69
CA ASP A 155 -8.17 -0.61 -11.24
C ASP A 155 -9.38 -1.49 -10.91
N GLU A 156 -10.55 -1.13 -11.42
CA GLU A 156 -11.80 -1.87 -11.19
C GLU A 156 -11.82 -3.30 -11.79
N THR A 157 -10.97 -3.58 -12.77
CA THR A 157 -10.86 -4.88 -13.45
C THR A 157 -9.75 -5.77 -12.92
N THR A 158 -8.93 -5.26 -12.00
CA THR A 158 -7.71 -5.93 -11.52
C THR A 158 -7.99 -7.35 -11.04
N PHE A 159 -9.02 -7.52 -10.23
CA PHE A 159 -9.31 -8.84 -9.67
C PHE A 159 -9.90 -9.81 -10.69
N ASP A 160 -10.63 -9.32 -11.68
CA ASP A 160 -11.10 -10.17 -12.79
C ASP A 160 -9.91 -10.69 -13.60
N ARG A 161 -8.94 -9.82 -13.87
CA ARG A 161 -7.71 -10.20 -14.58
C ARG A 161 -6.86 -11.19 -13.79
N ILE A 162 -6.74 -11.00 -12.47
CA ILE A 162 -6.02 -11.93 -11.59
C ILE A 162 -6.73 -13.29 -11.55
N CYS A 163 -8.04 -13.31 -11.34
CA CYS A 163 -8.81 -14.54 -11.30
C CYS A 163 -8.72 -15.32 -12.63
N ALA A 164 -8.80 -14.60 -13.76
CA ALA A 164 -8.60 -15.21 -15.08
C ALA A 164 -7.19 -15.78 -15.27
N HIS A 165 -6.16 -15.09 -14.73
CA HIS A 165 -4.77 -15.53 -14.86
C HIS A 165 -4.44 -16.74 -13.98
N THR A 166 -4.98 -16.76 -12.74
CA THR A 166 -4.68 -17.78 -11.74
C THR A 166 -5.72 -18.91 -11.69
N ASN A 167 -6.79 -18.80 -12.47
CA ASN A 167 -7.94 -19.70 -12.46
C ASN A 167 -8.61 -19.83 -11.07
N VAL A 168 -8.52 -18.76 -10.26
CA VAL A 168 -9.18 -18.67 -8.96
C VAL A 168 -10.59 -18.15 -9.14
N TYR A 169 -11.55 -18.75 -8.43
CA TYR A 169 -12.94 -18.31 -8.46
C TYR A 169 -13.11 -16.99 -7.72
N LYS A 170 -13.67 -15.98 -8.38
CA LYS A 170 -14.05 -14.72 -7.75
C LYS A 170 -15.37 -14.92 -6.98
N PRO A 171 -15.39 -14.75 -5.65
CA PRO A 171 -16.65 -14.81 -4.91
C PRO A 171 -17.65 -13.79 -5.45
N ASN A 172 -18.86 -14.25 -5.80
CA ASN A 172 -19.90 -13.36 -6.29
C ASN A 172 -20.30 -12.36 -5.19
N ASN A 173 -20.39 -11.07 -5.58
CA ASN A 173 -21.14 -10.02 -4.90
C ASN A 173 -20.61 -9.39 -3.60
N ARG A 174 -19.31 -9.36 -3.34
CA ARG A 174 -18.84 -8.39 -2.36
C ARG A 174 -18.18 -7.20 -3.06
N PRO A 175 -18.60 -5.97 -2.76
CA PRO A 175 -17.92 -4.79 -3.28
C PRO A 175 -16.48 -4.79 -2.73
N VAL A 176 -15.53 -4.94 -3.64
CA VAL A 176 -14.08 -5.02 -3.37
C VAL A 176 -13.53 -3.76 -2.65
N ASN A 177 -14.36 -2.75 -2.45
CA ASN A 177 -14.00 -1.46 -1.87
C ASN A 177 -14.77 -1.10 -0.59
N ALA A 178 -15.42 -2.07 0.06
CA ALA A 178 -16.09 -1.81 1.32
C ALA A 178 -15.12 -1.69 2.50
N SER A 179 -14.25 -0.69 2.48
CA SER A 179 -13.91 -0.02 3.73
C SER A 179 -15.18 0.71 4.15
N MET A 180 -16.10 -0.05 4.75
CA MET A 180 -17.35 0.51 5.28
C MET A 180 -17.03 1.72 6.13
N GLY A 181 -17.39 2.85 5.62
CA GLY A 181 -17.88 4.03 6.17
C GLY A 181 -17.50 4.34 7.61
N ILE A 182 -16.32 4.84 7.83
CA ILE A 182 -16.23 5.93 8.78
C ILE A 182 -16.25 7.17 7.89
N ASN A 183 -17.31 7.96 7.98
CA ASN A 183 -17.45 9.25 7.29
C ASN A 183 -16.15 10.07 7.45
N LYS A 184 -15.58 10.07 8.65
CA LYS A 184 -14.27 10.64 8.99
C LYS A 184 -13.14 10.25 8.03
N LYS A 185 -12.98 8.97 7.68
CA LYS A 185 -11.93 8.51 6.77
C LYS A 185 -12.14 9.07 5.36
N GLN A 186 -13.38 9.16 4.91
CA GLN A 186 -13.72 9.72 3.60
C GLN A 186 -13.39 11.21 3.53
N ILE A 187 -13.70 11.97 4.59
CA ILE A 187 -13.34 13.38 4.71
C ILE A 187 -11.83 13.57 4.64
N ILE A 188 -11.09 12.77 5.41
CA ILE A 188 -9.62 12.83 5.43
C ILE A 188 -9.05 12.49 4.05
N VAL A 189 -9.54 11.44 3.38
CA VAL A 189 -9.10 11.08 2.03
C VAL A 189 -9.37 12.21 1.04
N LYS A 190 -10.55 12.84 1.10
CA LYS A 190 -10.91 13.97 0.26
C LYS A 190 -9.95 15.15 0.48
N TYR A 191 -9.73 15.50 1.74
CA TYR A 191 -8.81 16.57 2.13
C TYR A 191 -7.38 16.33 1.64
N LEU A 192 -6.84 15.12 1.87
CA LEU A 192 -5.48 14.77 1.44
C LEU A 192 -5.33 14.78 -0.09
N LYS A 193 -6.36 14.34 -0.84
CA LYS A 193 -6.37 14.45 -2.31
C LYS A 193 -6.30 15.88 -2.79
N GLU A 194 -7.09 16.77 -2.18
CA GLU A 194 -7.08 18.18 -2.50
C GLU A 194 -5.73 18.81 -2.14
N LEU A 195 -5.22 18.53 -0.95
CA LEU A 195 -3.94 19.06 -0.49
C LEU A 195 -2.78 18.61 -1.37
N THR A 196 -2.68 17.33 -1.74
CA THR A 196 -1.62 16.84 -2.63
C THR A 196 -1.70 17.42 -4.04
N SER A 197 -2.89 17.79 -4.51
CA SER A 197 -3.05 18.43 -5.82
C SER A 197 -2.75 19.93 -5.80
N THR A 198 -2.83 20.60 -4.65
CA THR A 198 -2.68 22.06 -4.51
C THR A 198 -1.39 22.49 -3.83
N ASP A 199 -0.76 21.61 -3.07
CA ASP A 199 0.53 21.87 -2.42
C ASP A 199 1.69 21.16 -3.15
N PRO A 200 2.41 21.87 -4.04
CA PRO A 200 3.51 21.27 -4.82
C PRO A 200 4.69 20.83 -3.94
N LYS A 201 4.84 21.39 -2.73
CA LYS A 201 5.91 20.98 -1.81
C LYS A 201 5.62 19.62 -1.22
N LEU A 202 4.38 19.38 -0.79
CA LEU A 202 3.96 18.07 -0.27
C LEU A 202 4.05 17.01 -1.38
N GLN A 203 3.52 17.31 -2.58
CA GLN A 203 3.60 16.38 -3.71
C GLN A 203 5.06 16.03 -4.04
N LYS A 204 5.95 17.02 -4.08
CA LYS A 204 7.37 16.78 -4.34
C LYS A 204 8.03 15.86 -3.30
N ILE A 205 7.69 16.01 -2.02
CA ILE A 205 8.23 15.13 -0.96
C ILE A 205 7.72 13.70 -1.15
N ILE A 206 6.44 13.53 -1.48
CA ILE A 206 5.85 12.23 -1.79
C ILE A 206 6.55 11.59 -3.01
N ASP A 207 6.73 12.34 -4.07
CA ASP A 207 7.38 11.87 -5.31
C ASP A 207 8.84 11.44 -5.06
N ILE A 208 9.57 12.20 -4.25
CA ILE A 208 10.95 11.82 -3.86
C ILE A 208 10.93 10.52 -3.06
N HIS A 209 10.02 10.40 -2.09
CA HIS A 209 9.93 9.21 -1.26
C HIS A 209 9.55 7.96 -2.05
N TYR A 210 8.64 8.11 -3.02
CA TYR A 210 8.18 7.00 -3.86
C TYR A 210 8.83 6.97 -5.25
N TYR A 211 10.01 7.57 -5.41
CA TYR A 211 10.71 7.62 -6.70
C TYR A 211 10.89 6.25 -7.35
N ALA A 212 11.27 5.24 -6.57
CA ALA A 212 11.43 3.88 -7.10
C ALA A 212 10.10 3.23 -7.48
N ASP A 213 9.01 3.54 -6.78
CA ASP A 213 7.68 3.07 -7.15
C ASP A 213 7.23 3.69 -8.49
N HIS A 214 7.51 4.96 -8.73
CA HIS A 214 7.26 5.59 -10.02
C HIS A 214 8.05 4.92 -11.13
N LYS A 215 9.34 4.67 -10.90
CA LYS A 215 10.21 3.92 -11.84
C LYS A 215 9.68 2.51 -12.11
N LEU A 216 9.22 1.82 -11.07
CA LEU A 216 8.61 0.49 -11.21
C LEU A 216 7.36 0.55 -12.07
N LEU A 217 6.46 1.52 -11.83
CA LEU A 217 5.25 1.68 -12.62
C LEU A 217 5.55 1.99 -14.09
N ASP A 218 6.57 2.79 -14.37
CA ASP A 218 6.99 3.09 -15.75
C ASP A 218 7.55 1.84 -16.47
N LEU A 219 8.19 0.94 -15.73
CA LEU A 219 8.71 -0.33 -16.28
C LEU A 219 7.59 -1.34 -16.59
N VAL A 220 6.47 -1.28 -15.85
CA VAL A 220 5.38 -2.27 -15.96
C VAL A 220 4.13 -1.73 -16.63
N LYS A 221 4.10 -0.46 -16.99
CA LYS A 221 3.08 0.10 -17.89
C LYS A 221 3.26 -0.52 -19.27
N LEU A 222 2.47 -1.54 -19.50
CA LEU A 222 2.29 -2.22 -20.79
C LEU A 222 1.20 -1.52 -21.58
#